data_3c6c58e12ca152bb71954392a72ed15b
#
_entry.id   3c6c58e12ca152bb71954392a72ed15b
#
_cell.length_a   1.000
_cell.length_b   1.000
_cell.length_c   1.000
_cell.angle_alpha   90.00
_cell.angle_beta   90.00
_cell.angle_gamma   90.00
#
_symmetry.space_group_name_H-M   'P 1'
#
loop_
_entity.id
_entity.type
_entity.pdbx_description
1 polymer ?
#
loop_
_entity_poly.entity_id
_entity_poly.type
_entity_poly.pdbx_seq_one_letter_code
_entity_poly.pdbx_strand_id
1 'polypeptide(L)'
;VLSLAVLFLVLNLFLTGRLERYLKRELIERTANATDGFYRLSFDKLSISFFKGELRLEGISLEPDSKVFEHWAALDSLPDTYVSTRIEVIDFKGINLVWRWNYRQLHFNTFEIRSPEVRVYGSSGSNPLVSGLAADTVEHAESKTLYEVISPYIDALSVKTLNLENASISYNVENQVSPIIYTLNNVSFHAYGFMLDSTSSRSGKLLYCDNFDFVTNQPQTLLVNNDFKLETDSICLSTQDSIIYIQKIQLLPQELLWGETNRKPTNYLEGKVQTVEIQGIHFRREDALNYLSARNFEIQSSDIKVYDLTREKKQANADADSLVQALSLYDVISRVLHSISVDRIRIERTALHYSLALKGQIEDFSIPEFNFHAEGLLIDSLVAPGEELNYFRSIAFEANDIQGIMRARNHRFDIKRFGDEYGLRLVSYR
;
A
#
# COMPACT_ATOMS: atom_id res chain seq x y z
N VAL A 1 -42.41 -4.29 -40.88
CA VAL A 1 -41.79 -4.00 -39.59
C VAL A 1 -41.02 -5.21 -39.06
N LEU A 2 -41.63 -6.43 -39.02
CA LEU A 2 -40.98 -7.64 -38.53
C LEU A 2 -39.73 -8.04 -39.37
N SER A 3 -39.83 -7.95 -40.71
CA SER A 3 -38.71 -8.26 -41.60
C SER A 3 -37.54 -7.27 -41.49
N LEU A 4 -37.81 -6.00 -41.20
CA LEU A 4 -36.78 -5.00 -40.94
C LEU A 4 -36.09 -5.25 -39.59
N ALA A 5 -36.85 -5.64 -38.55
CA ALA A 5 -36.30 -5.99 -37.27
C ALA A 5 -35.43 -7.26 -37.34
N VAL A 6 -35.85 -8.28 -38.11
CA VAL A 6 -35.06 -9.51 -38.34
C VAL A 6 -33.80 -9.20 -39.14
N LEU A 7 -33.91 -8.38 -40.22
CA LEU A 7 -32.74 -7.97 -40.99
C LEU A 7 -31.74 -7.17 -40.13
N PHE A 8 -32.23 -6.28 -39.29
CA PHE A 8 -31.40 -5.49 -38.36
C PHE A 8 -30.74 -6.38 -37.31
N LEU A 9 -31.47 -7.37 -36.77
CA LEU A 9 -30.90 -8.37 -35.84
C LEU A 9 -29.81 -9.20 -36.51
N VAL A 10 -30.03 -9.71 -37.70
CA VAL A 10 -29.05 -10.50 -38.45
C VAL A 10 -27.82 -9.67 -38.80
N LEU A 11 -28.02 -8.42 -39.27
CA LEU A 11 -26.91 -7.52 -39.55
C LEU A 11 -26.09 -7.20 -38.32
N ASN A 12 -26.74 -7.01 -37.15
CA ASN A 12 -26.07 -6.82 -35.88
C ASN A 12 -25.23 -8.00 -35.48
N LEU A 13 -25.81 -9.21 -35.50
CA LEU A 13 -25.08 -10.45 -35.16
C LEU A 13 -23.88 -10.66 -36.10
N PHE A 14 -24.04 -10.36 -37.38
CA PHE A 14 -22.96 -10.51 -38.35
C PHE A 14 -21.82 -9.51 -38.16
N LEU A 15 -22.16 -8.24 -37.91
CA LEU A 15 -21.18 -7.18 -37.62
C LEU A 15 -20.48 -7.41 -36.31
N THR A 16 -21.23 -7.83 -35.26
CA THR A 16 -20.68 -8.15 -33.95
C THR A 16 -19.65 -9.25 -34.04
N GLY A 17 -19.95 -10.38 -34.67
CA GLY A 17 -19.00 -11.52 -34.75
C GLY A 17 -17.78 -11.25 -35.63
N ARG A 18 -17.85 -10.33 -36.61
CA ARG A 18 -16.67 -9.87 -37.34
C ARG A 18 -15.80 -8.93 -36.52
N LEU A 19 -16.43 -7.98 -35.82
CA LEU A 19 -15.73 -7.02 -34.98
C LEU A 19 -15.07 -7.70 -33.77
N GLU A 20 -15.73 -8.66 -33.14
CA GLU A 20 -15.15 -9.45 -32.04
C GLU A 20 -13.87 -10.15 -32.49
N ARG A 21 -13.89 -10.83 -33.64
CA ARG A 21 -12.69 -11.50 -34.19
C ARG A 21 -11.59 -10.54 -34.59
N TYR A 22 -11.95 -9.38 -35.15
CA TYR A 22 -10.97 -8.35 -35.49
C TYR A 22 -10.31 -7.78 -34.23
N LEU A 23 -11.11 -7.37 -33.25
CA LEU A 23 -10.60 -6.83 -31.99
C LEU A 23 -9.77 -7.87 -31.21
N LYS A 24 -10.21 -9.13 -31.21
CA LYS A 24 -9.43 -10.20 -30.59
C LYS A 24 -8.01 -10.27 -31.15
N ARG A 25 -7.90 -10.33 -32.47
CA ARG A 25 -6.60 -10.37 -33.14
C ARG A 25 -5.79 -9.10 -32.88
N GLU A 26 -6.41 -7.93 -33.03
CA GLU A 26 -5.76 -6.65 -32.88
C GLU A 26 -5.19 -6.45 -31.46
N LEU A 27 -5.95 -6.82 -30.42
CA LEU A 27 -5.50 -6.73 -29.04
C LEU A 27 -4.28 -7.63 -28.78
N ILE A 28 -4.30 -8.87 -29.27
CA ILE A 28 -3.20 -9.83 -29.11
C ILE A 28 -1.95 -9.32 -29.85
N GLU A 29 -2.10 -8.92 -31.13
CA GLU A 29 -0.99 -8.44 -31.96
C GLU A 29 -0.38 -7.12 -31.40
N ARG A 30 -1.22 -6.17 -30.96
CA ARG A 30 -0.72 -4.92 -30.36
C ARG A 30 -0.01 -5.16 -29.05
N THR A 31 -0.51 -6.05 -28.20
CA THR A 31 0.18 -6.40 -26.94
C THR A 31 1.56 -6.99 -27.23
N ALA A 32 1.64 -7.95 -28.15
CA ALA A 32 2.92 -8.52 -28.53
C ALA A 32 3.89 -7.48 -29.12
N ASN A 33 3.41 -6.63 -30.04
CA ASN A 33 4.24 -5.61 -30.67
C ASN A 33 4.70 -4.50 -29.67
N ALA A 34 3.83 -4.11 -28.75
CA ALA A 34 4.15 -3.08 -27.75
C ALA A 34 5.14 -3.54 -26.68
N THR A 35 5.36 -4.85 -26.58
CA THR A 35 6.22 -5.46 -25.55
C THR A 35 7.36 -6.30 -26.18
N ASP A 36 7.65 -6.10 -27.45
CA ASP A 36 8.67 -6.87 -28.21
C ASP A 36 8.49 -8.38 -28.06
N GLY A 37 7.23 -8.82 -27.96
CA GLY A 37 6.85 -10.22 -27.77
C GLY A 37 7.01 -10.75 -26.35
N PHE A 38 7.44 -9.92 -25.40
CA PHE A 38 7.66 -10.35 -24.02
C PHE A 38 6.36 -10.81 -23.36
N TYR A 39 5.22 -10.14 -23.61
CA TYR A 39 3.93 -10.54 -23.08
C TYR A 39 3.06 -11.23 -24.12
N ARG A 40 2.39 -12.28 -23.65
CA ARG A 40 1.33 -12.97 -24.39
C ARG A 40 -0.02 -12.65 -23.73
N LEU A 41 -0.89 -11.97 -24.47
CA LEU A 41 -2.29 -11.77 -24.10
C LEU A 41 -3.15 -12.90 -24.65
N SER A 42 -3.98 -13.50 -23.83
CA SER A 42 -5.03 -14.43 -24.23
C SER A 42 -6.33 -14.13 -23.51
N PHE A 43 -7.45 -14.54 -24.07
CA PHE A 43 -8.76 -14.49 -23.42
C PHE A 43 -9.71 -15.49 -24.09
N ASP A 44 -10.64 -16.03 -23.30
CA ASP A 44 -11.57 -17.04 -23.75
C ASP A 44 -12.60 -16.45 -24.69
N LYS A 45 -13.25 -15.36 -24.26
CA LYS A 45 -14.35 -14.76 -24.98
C LYS A 45 -14.28 -13.24 -24.96
N LEU A 46 -14.60 -12.65 -26.10
CA LEU A 46 -14.90 -11.23 -26.26
C LEU A 46 -16.34 -11.12 -26.78
N SER A 47 -17.17 -10.34 -26.10
CA SER A 47 -18.56 -10.10 -26.48
C SER A 47 -18.85 -8.62 -26.58
N ILE A 48 -19.53 -8.20 -27.65
CA ILE A 48 -19.89 -6.81 -27.88
C ILE A 48 -21.41 -6.72 -28.10
N SER A 49 -22.04 -5.76 -27.44
CA SER A 49 -23.45 -5.44 -27.64
C SER A 49 -23.62 -3.98 -27.99
N PHE A 50 -23.78 -3.66 -29.25
CA PHE A 50 -23.96 -2.27 -29.72
C PHE A 50 -25.20 -1.59 -29.15
N PHE A 51 -26.31 -2.34 -29.02
CA PHE A 51 -27.57 -1.78 -28.52
C PHE A 51 -27.52 -1.40 -27.05
N LYS A 52 -26.76 -2.19 -26.27
CA LYS A 52 -26.58 -1.93 -24.86
C LYS A 52 -25.38 -1.05 -24.55
N GLY A 53 -24.50 -0.83 -25.56
CA GLY A 53 -23.22 -0.17 -25.35
C GLY A 53 -22.36 -0.97 -24.36
N GLU A 54 -22.26 -2.28 -24.56
CA GLU A 54 -21.53 -3.17 -23.66
C GLU A 54 -20.37 -3.87 -24.41
N LEU A 55 -19.24 -3.96 -23.73
CA LEU A 55 -18.09 -4.77 -24.11
C LEU A 55 -17.67 -5.64 -22.92
N ARG A 56 -17.54 -6.94 -23.14
CA ARG A 56 -17.19 -7.89 -22.09
C ARG A 56 -16.09 -8.83 -22.56
N LEU A 57 -15.05 -8.97 -21.74
CA LEU A 57 -13.98 -9.96 -21.89
C LEU A 57 -14.04 -10.94 -20.73
N GLU A 58 -13.83 -12.23 -21.04
CA GLU A 58 -13.85 -13.32 -20.08
C GLU A 58 -12.55 -14.15 -20.19
N GLY A 59 -12.03 -14.60 -19.06
CA GLY A 59 -10.86 -15.48 -19.00
C GLY A 59 -9.60 -14.84 -19.54
N ILE A 60 -9.30 -13.61 -19.15
CA ILE A 60 -8.14 -12.85 -19.62
C ILE A 60 -6.89 -13.35 -18.90
N SER A 61 -5.82 -13.62 -19.66
CA SER A 61 -4.48 -13.90 -19.14
C SER A 61 -3.45 -13.07 -19.88
N LEU A 62 -2.59 -12.40 -19.13
CA LEU A 62 -1.41 -11.69 -19.60
C LEU A 62 -0.20 -12.28 -18.87
N GLU A 63 0.61 -13.00 -19.59
CA GLU A 63 1.77 -13.71 -19.02
C GLU A 63 3.02 -13.45 -19.88
N PRO A 64 4.24 -13.48 -19.29
CA PRO A 64 5.47 -13.48 -20.08
C PRO A 64 5.50 -14.69 -21.02
N ASP A 65 5.90 -14.47 -22.27
CA ASP A 65 6.14 -15.60 -23.19
C ASP A 65 7.36 -16.39 -22.73
N SER A 66 7.20 -17.68 -22.45
CA SER A 66 8.25 -18.50 -21.87
C SER A 66 9.54 -18.52 -22.68
N LYS A 67 9.44 -18.49 -24.02
CA LYS A 67 10.63 -18.53 -24.88
C LYS A 67 11.39 -17.20 -24.88
N VAL A 68 10.66 -16.08 -24.90
CA VAL A 68 11.25 -14.74 -24.84
C VAL A 68 11.83 -14.50 -23.45
N PHE A 69 11.11 -14.91 -22.41
CA PHE A 69 11.56 -14.83 -21.02
C PHE A 69 12.87 -15.59 -20.80
N GLU A 70 12.96 -16.87 -21.20
CA GLU A 70 14.18 -17.68 -21.09
C GLU A 70 15.35 -17.06 -21.87
N HIS A 71 15.07 -16.53 -23.06
CA HIS A 71 16.09 -15.86 -23.88
C HIS A 71 16.63 -14.58 -23.20
N TRP A 72 15.74 -13.73 -22.67
CA TRP A 72 16.16 -12.51 -21.99
C TRP A 72 16.83 -12.79 -20.65
N ALA A 73 16.37 -13.81 -19.92
CA ALA A 73 17.02 -14.27 -18.70
C ALA A 73 18.48 -14.72 -18.95
N ALA A 74 18.71 -15.47 -20.04
CA ALA A 74 20.05 -15.93 -20.42
C ALA A 74 20.99 -14.78 -20.83
N LEU A 75 20.44 -13.63 -21.23
CA LEU A 75 21.20 -12.42 -21.61
C LEU A 75 21.28 -11.38 -20.48
N ASP A 76 20.76 -11.69 -19.28
CA ASP A 76 20.66 -10.75 -18.16
C ASP A 76 19.95 -9.43 -18.56
N SER A 77 18.93 -9.57 -19.43
CA SER A 77 18.18 -8.45 -20.01
C SER A 77 16.70 -8.46 -19.63
N LEU A 78 16.34 -9.19 -18.56
CA LEU A 78 14.97 -9.13 -18.03
C LEU A 78 14.64 -7.74 -17.53
N PRO A 79 13.38 -7.29 -17.68
CA PRO A 79 12.93 -6.06 -17.06
C PRO A 79 13.09 -6.11 -15.54
N ASP A 80 13.44 -4.99 -14.90
CA ASP A 80 13.53 -4.87 -13.44
C ASP A 80 12.21 -5.26 -12.74
N THR A 81 11.11 -5.13 -13.44
CA THR A 81 9.78 -5.50 -12.94
C THR A 81 8.94 -6.08 -14.08
N TYR A 82 8.32 -7.21 -13.84
CA TYR A 82 7.36 -7.81 -14.78
C TYR A 82 6.15 -8.36 -14.03
N VAL A 83 5.05 -8.58 -14.77
CA VAL A 83 3.77 -8.97 -14.19
C VAL A 83 3.22 -10.25 -14.85
N SER A 84 2.47 -11.03 -14.09
CA SER A 84 1.59 -12.07 -14.60
C SER A 84 0.19 -11.76 -14.07
N THR A 85 -0.81 -11.74 -14.95
CA THR A 85 -2.16 -11.34 -14.58
C THR A 85 -3.18 -12.30 -15.16
N ARG A 86 -4.15 -12.69 -14.32
CA ARG A 86 -5.36 -13.42 -14.73
C ARG A 86 -6.57 -12.65 -14.25
N ILE A 87 -7.57 -12.49 -15.11
CA ILE A 87 -8.79 -11.75 -14.81
C ILE A 87 -9.98 -12.57 -15.26
N GLU A 88 -10.93 -12.82 -14.37
CA GLU A 88 -12.12 -13.57 -14.71
C GLU A 88 -12.98 -12.81 -15.71
N VAL A 89 -13.29 -11.55 -15.43
CA VAL A 89 -14.16 -10.72 -16.28
C VAL A 89 -13.70 -9.26 -16.24
N ILE A 90 -13.68 -8.66 -17.42
CA ILE A 90 -13.67 -7.19 -17.60
C ILE A 90 -14.95 -6.82 -18.34
N ASP A 91 -15.73 -5.89 -17.77
CA ASP A 91 -17.04 -5.49 -18.26
C ASP A 91 -17.15 -3.96 -18.37
N PHE A 92 -17.45 -3.47 -19.56
CA PHE A 92 -17.70 -2.06 -19.85
C PHE A 92 -19.17 -1.90 -20.20
N LYS A 93 -19.89 -1.04 -19.51
CA LYS A 93 -21.33 -0.79 -19.71
C LYS A 93 -21.61 0.68 -19.94
N GLY A 94 -22.59 0.93 -20.80
CA GLY A 94 -23.01 2.30 -21.15
C GLY A 94 -21.93 3.06 -21.90
N ILE A 95 -21.28 2.36 -22.86
CA ILE A 95 -20.25 2.95 -23.70
C ILE A 95 -20.89 4.03 -24.58
N ASN A 96 -20.38 5.23 -24.48
CA ASN A 96 -20.77 6.37 -25.29
C ASN A 96 -19.51 7.04 -25.87
N LEU A 97 -19.42 7.09 -27.19
CA LEU A 97 -18.35 7.76 -27.90
C LEU A 97 -18.87 9.07 -28.47
N VAL A 98 -18.43 10.18 -27.92
CA VAL A 98 -18.69 11.51 -28.45
C VAL A 98 -17.57 11.87 -29.41
N TRP A 99 -17.91 11.92 -30.71
CA TRP A 99 -16.95 12.29 -31.75
C TRP A 99 -17.36 13.63 -32.35
N ARG A 100 -16.53 14.65 -32.14
CA ARG A 100 -16.64 15.97 -32.79
C ARG A 100 -15.41 16.21 -33.65
N TRP A 101 -15.42 17.15 -34.54
CA TRP A 101 -14.35 17.40 -35.52
C TRP A 101 -12.93 17.44 -34.92
N ASN A 102 -12.79 17.98 -33.72
CA ASN A 102 -11.52 18.14 -33.03
C ASN A 102 -11.53 17.62 -31.56
N TYR A 103 -12.48 16.75 -31.20
CA TYR A 103 -12.64 16.24 -29.85
C TYR A 103 -13.27 14.85 -29.82
N ARG A 104 -12.59 13.91 -29.21
CA ARG A 104 -12.99 12.51 -29.08
C ARG A 104 -13.06 12.16 -27.59
N GLN A 105 -14.25 11.92 -27.09
CA GLN A 105 -14.47 11.53 -25.71
C GLN A 105 -15.08 10.14 -25.66
N LEU A 106 -14.50 9.29 -24.82
CA LEU A 106 -15.03 7.98 -24.49
C LEU A 106 -15.58 8.01 -23.06
N HIS A 107 -16.85 7.66 -22.94
CA HIS A 107 -17.54 7.62 -21.66
C HIS A 107 -18.08 6.23 -21.39
N PHE A 108 -17.92 5.76 -20.13
CA PHE A 108 -18.52 4.55 -19.60
C PHE A 108 -19.41 4.87 -18.40
N ASN A 109 -20.59 4.26 -18.31
CA ASN A 109 -21.36 4.31 -17.09
C ASN A 109 -20.71 3.45 -16.01
N THR A 110 -20.28 2.24 -16.38
CA THR A 110 -19.62 1.33 -15.47
C THR A 110 -18.44 0.65 -16.16
N PHE A 111 -17.32 0.60 -15.45
CA PHE A 111 -16.18 -0.25 -15.74
C PHE A 111 -15.96 -1.20 -14.56
N GLU A 112 -16.06 -2.49 -14.79
CA GLU A 112 -16.01 -3.51 -13.76
C GLU A 112 -14.93 -4.54 -14.09
N ILE A 113 -14.08 -4.85 -13.11
CA ILE A 113 -13.06 -5.90 -13.18
C ILE A 113 -13.33 -6.88 -12.03
N ARG A 114 -13.52 -8.15 -12.34
CA ARG A 114 -13.80 -9.18 -11.35
C ARG A 114 -12.69 -10.20 -11.25
N SER A 115 -12.36 -10.52 -10.01
CA SER A 115 -11.39 -11.55 -9.61
C SER A 115 -10.05 -11.44 -10.34
N PRO A 116 -9.41 -10.25 -10.45
CA PRO A 116 -8.09 -10.19 -11.02
C PRO A 116 -7.06 -10.77 -10.04
N GLU A 117 -6.24 -11.66 -10.53
CA GLU A 117 -5.05 -12.16 -9.85
C GLU A 117 -3.83 -11.52 -10.52
N VAL A 118 -3.14 -10.64 -9.79
CA VAL A 118 -1.98 -9.92 -10.28
C VAL A 118 -0.75 -10.35 -9.49
N ARG A 119 0.24 -10.90 -10.18
CA ARG A 119 1.55 -11.25 -9.61
C ARG A 119 2.60 -10.34 -10.21
N VAL A 120 3.24 -9.57 -9.37
CA VAL A 120 4.33 -8.69 -9.74
C VAL A 120 5.64 -9.31 -9.29
N TYR A 121 6.61 -9.34 -10.16
CA TYR A 121 7.97 -9.80 -9.89
C TYR A 121 8.92 -8.64 -10.09
N GLY A 122 9.81 -8.38 -9.13
CA GLY A 122 10.76 -7.28 -9.20
C GLY A 122 12.14 -7.65 -8.70
N SER A 123 13.15 -6.94 -9.16
CA SER A 123 14.52 -7.06 -8.65
C SER A 123 14.67 -6.35 -7.29
N SER A 124 15.68 -6.72 -6.51
CA SER A 124 15.91 -6.31 -5.12
C SER A 124 16.18 -4.81 -4.86
N GLY A 125 15.85 -3.93 -5.77
CA GLY A 125 16.00 -2.48 -5.60
C GLY A 125 14.72 -1.68 -5.85
N SER A 126 13.71 -2.30 -6.44
CA SER A 126 12.45 -1.65 -6.80
C SER A 126 11.34 -2.09 -5.84
N ASN A 127 10.88 -1.20 -4.97
CA ASN A 127 9.63 -1.43 -4.23
C ASN A 127 8.48 -0.77 -5.00
N PRO A 128 7.64 -1.50 -5.74
CA PRO A 128 6.62 -0.92 -6.61
C PRO A 128 5.49 -0.24 -5.84
N LEU A 129 5.23 -0.60 -4.58
CA LEU A 129 4.28 0.12 -3.75
C LEU A 129 4.80 1.53 -3.44
N VAL A 130 6.12 1.69 -3.30
CA VAL A 130 6.76 2.99 -3.09
C VAL A 130 7.01 3.69 -4.43
N SER A 131 7.46 2.97 -5.46
CA SER A 131 7.72 3.56 -6.78
C SER A 131 6.43 3.91 -7.52
N GLY A 132 5.33 3.18 -7.34
CA GLY A 132 4.04 3.50 -7.95
C GLY A 132 3.40 4.78 -7.38
N LEU A 133 3.62 5.07 -6.10
CA LEU A 133 3.22 6.33 -5.46
C LEU A 133 4.25 7.44 -5.65
N ALA A 134 5.52 7.08 -5.86
CA ALA A 134 6.65 7.99 -6.04
C ALA A 134 7.07 8.17 -7.50
N ALA A 135 6.39 7.55 -8.47
CA ALA A 135 6.77 7.57 -9.88
C ALA A 135 6.85 8.96 -10.52
N ASP A 136 6.35 9.99 -9.83
CA ASP A 136 6.47 11.38 -10.26
C ASP A 136 7.67 12.13 -9.64
N THR A 137 8.50 11.50 -8.78
CA THR A 137 9.60 12.18 -8.07
C THR A 137 11.01 11.71 -8.45
N VAL A 138 11.14 10.67 -9.29
CA VAL A 138 12.44 10.23 -9.78
C VAL A 138 12.70 10.86 -11.16
N GLU A 139 13.54 11.87 -11.20
CA GLU A 139 14.15 12.42 -12.41
C GLU A 139 15.01 11.35 -13.11
N HIS A 140 14.42 10.34 -13.73
CA HIS A 140 15.13 9.56 -14.77
C HIS A 140 14.13 8.74 -15.58
N ALA A 141 14.08 9.07 -16.84
CA ALA A 141 13.20 8.64 -17.92
C ALA A 141 11.82 9.36 -17.90
N GLU A 142 11.49 10.00 -19.00
CA GLU A 142 10.19 10.62 -19.30
C GLU A 142 9.06 9.57 -19.15
N SER A 143 8.62 9.30 -17.92
CA SER A 143 7.46 8.45 -17.68
C SER A 143 6.24 9.23 -18.17
N LYS A 144 5.72 8.81 -19.31
CA LYS A 144 4.49 9.39 -19.86
C LYS A 144 3.38 9.27 -18.84
N THR A 145 2.69 10.36 -18.58
CA THR A 145 1.47 10.35 -17.75
C THR A 145 0.42 9.45 -18.40
N LEU A 146 -0.52 8.95 -17.60
CA LEU A 146 -1.61 8.12 -18.11
C LEU A 146 -2.39 8.85 -19.24
N TYR A 147 -2.52 10.17 -19.15
CA TYR A 147 -3.14 10.98 -20.20
C TYR A 147 -2.30 10.97 -21.49
N GLU A 148 -0.99 11.12 -21.39
CA GLU A 148 -0.11 11.09 -22.58
C GLU A 148 -0.12 9.75 -23.31
N VAL A 149 -0.39 8.65 -22.59
CA VAL A 149 -0.56 7.33 -23.19
C VAL A 149 -1.86 7.24 -24.01
N ILE A 150 -2.97 7.81 -23.53
CA ILE A 150 -4.27 7.71 -24.20
C ILE A 150 -4.54 8.86 -25.19
N SER A 151 -3.92 10.01 -25.03
CA SER A 151 -4.19 11.23 -25.81
C SER A 151 -4.02 11.09 -27.35
N PRO A 152 -3.16 10.20 -27.90
CA PRO A 152 -3.12 9.96 -29.33
C PRO A 152 -4.44 9.39 -29.89
N TYR A 153 -5.23 8.71 -29.06
CA TYR A 153 -6.43 8.00 -29.45
C TYR A 153 -7.71 8.74 -29.07
N ILE A 154 -7.75 9.31 -27.86
CA ILE A 154 -8.91 10.02 -27.30
C ILE A 154 -8.46 11.23 -26.51
N ASP A 155 -9.27 12.29 -26.55
CA ASP A 155 -8.97 13.55 -25.84
C ASP A 155 -9.47 13.54 -24.40
N ALA A 156 -10.47 12.68 -24.10
CA ALA A 156 -10.93 12.46 -22.73
C ALA A 156 -11.51 11.05 -22.54
N LEU A 157 -11.24 10.49 -21.38
CA LEU A 157 -11.82 9.25 -20.88
C LEU A 157 -12.56 9.52 -19.58
N SER A 158 -13.83 9.15 -19.51
CA SER A 158 -14.61 9.27 -18.27
C SER A 158 -15.34 7.98 -17.92
N VAL A 159 -15.36 7.67 -16.62
CA VAL A 159 -16.06 6.50 -16.07
C VAL A 159 -16.88 6.97 -14.88
N LYS A 160 -18.20 6.79 -14.92
CA LYS A 160 -19.05 7.19 -13.81
C LYS A 160 -18.80 6.34 -12.57
N THR A 161 -18.70 5.01 -12.74
CA THR A 161 -18.40 4.07 -11.65
C THR A 161 -17.38 3.04 -12.13
N LEU A 162 -16.27 2.95 -11.43
CA LEU A 162 -15.24 1.94 -11.64
C LEU A 162 -15.26 0.98 -10.45
N ASN A 163 -15.40 -0.31 -10.71
CA ASN A 163 -15.44 -1.35 -9.71
C ASN A 163 -14.35 -2.39 -9.96
N LEU A 164 -13.57 -2.66 -8.95
CA LEU A 164 -12.64 -3.79 -8.86
C LEU A 164 -13.10 -4.68 -7.71
N GLU A 165 -13.39 -5.93 -7.98
CA GLU A 165 -13.92 -6.85 -6.98
C GLU A 165 -13.08 -8.11 -6.86
N ASN A 166 -12.86 -8.55 -5.61
CA ASN A 166 -12.14 -9.79 -5.28
C ASN A 166 -10.74 -9.89 -5.91
N ALA A 167 -10.01 -8.78 -5.98
CA ALA A 167 -8.66 -8.79 -6.52
C ALA A 167 -7.69 -9.47 -5.55
N SER A 168 -6.72 -10.20 -6.10
CA SER A 168 -5.56 -10.70 -5.37
C SER A 168 -4.31 -10.11 -6.02
N ILE A 169 -3.47 -9.46 -5.21
CA ILE A 169 -2.25 -8.83 -5.66
C ILE A 169 -1.10 -9.41 -4.84
N SER A 170 -0.11 -9.99 -5.49
CA SER A 170 1.12 -10.42 -4.84
C SER A 170 2.32 -9.77 -5.48
N TYR A 171 3.26 -9.36 -4.66
CA TYR A 171 4.54 -8.84 -5.09
C TYR A 171 5.66 -9.70 -4.55
N ASN A 172 6.48 -10.21 -5.44
CA ASN A 172 7.62 -11.04 -5.15
C ASN A 172 8.89 -10.27 -5.53
N VAL A 173 9.76 -10.02 -4.55
CA VAL A 173 11.08 -9.47 -4.81
C VAL A 173 12.07 -10.62 -4.74
N GLU A 174 12.73 -10.93 -5.84
CA GLU A 174 13.82 -11.88 -5.86
C GLU A 174 15.03 -11.22 -5.22
N ASN A 175 15.25 -11.49 -3.94
CA ASN A 175 16.53 -11.22 -3.30
C ASN A 175 17.29 -12.54 -3.18
N GLN A 176 18.62 -12.49 -3.30
CA GLN A 176 19.49 -13.69 -3.27
C GLN A 176 19.37 -14.53 -1.98
N VAL A 177 18.78 -13.99 -0.91
CA VAL A 177 18.70 -14.65 0.41
C VAL A 177 17.27 -15.00 0.82
N SER A 178 16.26 -14.21 0.47
CA SER A 178 14.85 -14.46 0.82
C SER A 178 13.90 -13.60 -0.02
N PRO A 179 12.86 -14.17 -0.64
CA PRO A 179 11.89 -13.39 -1.38
C PRO A 179 11.03 -12.55 -0.42
N ILE A 180 10.95 -11.25 -0.66
CA ILE A 180 9.98 -10.40 0.04
C ILE A 180 8.64 -10.62 -0.63
N ILE A 181 7.63 -11.03 0.13
CA ILE A 181 6.28 -11.25 -0.38
C ILE A 181 5.34 -10.23 0.25
N TYR A 182 4.74 -9.40 -0.59
CA TYR A 182 3.60 -8.57 -0.22
C TYR A 182 2.35 -9.21 -0.81
N THR A 183 1.33 -9.42 0.00
CA THR A 183 0.08 -10.01 -0.49
C THR A 183 -1.10 -9.18 -0.01
N LEU A 184 -1.93 -8.79 -0.95
CA LEU A 184 -3.25 -8.21 -0.70
C LEU A 184 -4.29 -9.17 -1.24
N ASN A 185 -5.21 -9.61 -0.40
CA ASN A 185 -6.26 -10.53 -0.77
C ASN A 185 -7.64 -9.88 -0.67
N ASN A 186 -8.59 -10.35 -1.47
CA ASN A 186 -9.96 -9.87 -1.47
C ASN A 186 -10.03 -8.33 -1.53
N VAL A 187 -9.20 -7.76 -2.42
CA VAL A 187 -9.19 -6.32 -2.64
C VAL A 187 -10.45 -5.93 -3.39
N SER A 188 -11.20 -4.99 -2.83
CA SER A 188 -12.28 -4.30 -3.50
C SER A 188 -11.97 -2.81 -3.61
N PHE A 189 -12.17 -2.25 -4.78
CA PHE A 189 -11.96 -0.83 -5.05
C PHE A 189 -13.13 -0.30 -5.86
N HIS A 190 -13.79 0.72 -5.34
CA HIS A 190 -14.89 1.41 -5.99
C HIS A 190 -14.54 2.87 -6.15
N ALA A 191 -14.54 3.37 -7.39
CA ALA A 191 -14.26 4.77 -7.66
C ALA A 191 -15.39 5.43 -8.44
N TYR A 192 -15.60 6.69 -8.14
CA TYR A 192 -16.70 7.49 -8.69
C TYR A 192 -16.14 8.72 -9.39
N GLY A 193 -16.71 9.03 -10.55
CA GLY A 193 -16.36 10.24 -11.29
C GLY A 193 -14.93 10.26 -11.80
N PHE A 194 -14.41 9.10 -12.26
CA PHE A 194 -13.10 9.07 -12.91
C PHE A 194 -13.12 9.91 -14.18
N MET A 195 -12.14 10.80 -14.30
CA MET A 195 -11.96 11.67 -15.47
C MET A 195 -10.48 11.80 -15.80
N LEU A 196 -10.13 11.49 -17.03
CA LEU A 196 -8.77 11.61 -17.54
C LEU A 196 -8.80 12.43 -18.84
N ASP A 197 -8.27 13.64 -18.78
CA ASP A 197 -8.15 14.60 -19.89
C ASP A 197 -6.89 15.46 -19.72
N SER A 198 -6.71 16.45 -20.58
CA SER A 198 -5.55 17.37 -20.56
C SER A 198 -5.43 18.20 -19.27
N THR A 199 -6.48 18.26 -18.44
CA THR A 199 -6.50 19.03 -17.19
C THR A 199 -6.30 18.15 -15.97
N SER A 200 -6.37 16.83 -16.13
CA SER A 200 -6.41 15.86 -15.04
C SER A 200 -5.15 15.87 -14.18
N SER A 201 -3.96 16.09 -14.76
CA SER A 201 -2.70 16.23 -14.03
C SER A 201 -2.67 17.43 -13.08
N ARG A 202 -3.53 18.45 -13.33
CA ARG A 202 -3.62 19.68 -12.52
C ARG A 202 -4.85 19.67 -11.59
N SER A 203 -5.70 18.65 -11.68
CA SER A 203 -6.99 18.64 -10.96
C SER A 203 -6.83 18.44 -9.44
N GLY A 204 -5.67 18.00 -8.98
CA GLY A 204 -5.44 17.64 -7.57
C GLY A 204 -6.22 16.41 -7.10
N LYS A 205 -7.00 15.76 -7.98
CA LYS A 205 -7.80 14.59 -7.65
C LYS A 205 -6.90 13.35 -7.52
N LEU A 206 -7.03 12.65 -6.42
CA LEU A 206 -6.34 11.39 -6.23
C LEU A 206 -6.91 10.34 -7.20
N LEU A 207 -6.04 9.60 -7.88
CA LEU A 207 -6.42 8.60 -8.90
C LEU A 207 -7.41 9.12 -9.97
N TYR A 208 -7.42 10.44 -10.22
CA TYR A 208 -8.32 11.10 -11.17
C TYR A 208 -9.82 10.91 -10.87
N CYS A 209 -10.19 10.54 -9.64
CA CYS A 209 -11.56 10.27 -9.21
C CYS A 209 -12.12 11.38 -8.31
N ASP A 210 -13.45 11.52 -8.26
CA ASP A 210 -14.10 12.39 -7.28
C ASP A 210 -13.98 11.79 -5.87
N ASN A 211 -14.30 10.51 -5.76
CA ASN A 211 -14.18 9.72 -4.52
C ASN A 211 -13.84 8.28 -4.86
N PHE A 212 -13.27 7.58 -3.89
CA PHE A 212 -13.10 6.13 -3.97
C PHE A 212 -13.10 5.49 -2.58
N ASP A 213 -13.47 4.22 -2.57
CA ASP A 213 -13.42 3.32 -1.44
C ASP A 213 -12.48 2.15 -1.77
N PHE A 214 -11.67 1.78 -0.81
CA PHE A 214 -10.74 0.65 -0.91
C PHE A 214 -10.90 -0.24 0.32
N VAL A 215 -11.04 -1.53 0.10
CA VAL A 215 -11.10 -2.53 1.16
C VAL A 215 -10.19 -3.69 0.80
N THR A 216 -9.39 -4.16 1.74
CA THR A 216 -8.67 -5.42 1.61
C THR A 216 -8.76 -6.22 2.89
N ASN A 217 -8.84 -7.54 2.76
CA ASN A 217 -8.89 -8.47 3.88
C ASN A 217 -7.60 -9.28 3.94
N GLN A 218 -7.10 -9.47 5.15
CA GLN A 218 -5.91 -10.27 5.44
C GLN A 218 -4.67 -9.88 4.61
N PRO A 219 -4.35 -8.57 4.47
CA PRO A 219 -3.10 -8.19 3.85
C PRO A 219 -1.92 -8.61 4.71
N GLN A 220 -0.86 -9.06 4.06
CA GLN A 220 0.35 -9.54 4.70
C GLN A 220 1.58 -8.96 4.00
N THR A 221 2.60 -8.65 4.79
CA THR A 221 3.90 -8.25 4.25
C THR A 221 5.04 -8.72 5.15
N LEU A 222 6.16 -9.03 4.53
CA LEU A 222 7.42 -9.28 5.25
C LEU A 222 8.22 -7.98 5.32
N LEU A 223 8.76 -7.66 6.48
CA LEU A 223 9.51 -6.44 6.75
C LEU A 223 10.95 -6.75 7.19
N VAL A 224 11.84 -5.79 6.96
CA VAL A 224 13.23 -5.82 7.48
C VAL A 224 13.94 -7.14 7.14
N ASN A 225 14.33 -7.30 5.86
CA ASN A 225 15.00 -8.51 5.37
C ASN A 225 14.26 -9.83 5.69
N ASN A 226 12.92 -9.77 5.78
CA ASN A 226 12.04 -10.87 6.16
C ASN A 226 12.12 -11.30 7.63
N ASP A 227 12.73 -10.51 8.51
CA ASP A 227 12.80 -10.85 9.93
C ASP A 227 11.45 -10.72 10.65
N PHE A 228 10.53 -9.91 10.08
CA PHE A 228 9.21 -9.64 10.65
C PHE A 228 8.11 -9.87 9.63
N LYS A 229 6.98 -10.36 10.12
CA LYS A 229 5.73 -10.46 9.38
C LYS A 229 4.73 -9.45 9.94
N LEU A 230 4.20 -8.61 9.08
CA LEU A 230 3.09 -7.71 9.37
C LEU A 230 1.81 -8.29 8.77
N GLU A 231 0.81 -8.49 9.60
CA GLU A 231 -0.51 -9.00 9.21
C GLU A 231 -1.60 -8.06 9.73
N THR A 232 -2.71 -7.99 9.04
CA THR A 232 -3.92 -7.33 9.54
C THR A 232 -5.17 -8.06 9.05
N ASP A 233 -6.27 -7.98 9.80
CA ASP A 233 -7.54 -8.59 9.38
C ASP A 233 -8.15 -7.81 8.22
N SER A 234 -8.15 -6.48 8.29
CA SER A 234 -8.71 -5.65 7.22
C SER A 234 -8.13 -4.24 7.22
N ILE A 235 -8.08 -3.65 6.03
CA ILE A 235 -7.83 -2.23 5.81
C ILE A 235 -9.00 -1.69 4.99
N CYS A 236 -9.66 -0.66 5.50
CA CYS A 236 -10.71 0.09 4.80
C CYS A 236 -10.29 1.54 4.65
N LEU A 237 -10.43 2.09 3.47
CA LEU A 237 -10.22 3.51 3.19
C LEU A 237 -11.41 4.03 2.41
N SER A 238 -12.02 5.13 2.86
CA SER A 238 -13.07 5.86 2.15
C SER A 238 -12.67 7.33 2.04
N THR A 239 -12.54 7.82 0.82
CA THR A 239 -12.28 9.25 0.60
C THR A 239 -13.55 10.07 0.76
N GLN A 240 -14.73 9.50 0.51
CA GLN A 240 -16.01 10.14 0.72
C GLN A 240 -16.26 10.40 2.20
N ASP A 241 -15.99 9.41 3.06
CA ASP A 241 -16.14 9.52 4.51
C ASP A 241 -14.89 10.12 5.17
N SER A 242 -13.82 10.29 4.40
CA SER A 242 -12.52 10.78 4.87
C SER A 242 -11.97 9.95 6.02
N ILE A 243 -12.01 8.61 5.91
CA ILE A 243 -11.60 7.67 6.96
C ILE A 243 -10.65 6.59 6.43
N ILE A 244 -9.66 6.22 7.27
CA ILE A 244 -8.93 4.95 7.18
C ILE A 244 -9.22 4.17 8.46
N TYR A 245 -9.53 2.89 8.31
CA TYR A 245 -9.77 1.99 9.41
C TYR A 245 -9.00 0.68 9.20
N ILE A 246 -8.17 0.30 10.19
CA ILE A 246 -7.34 -0.91 10.15
C ILE A 246 -7.65 -1.74 11.38
N GLN A 247 -7.92 -3.03 11.18
CA GLN A 247 -8.25 -3.97 12.24
C GLN A 247 -7.15 -5.00 12.47
N LYS A 248 -6.87 -5.26 13.74
CA LYS A 248 -6.01 -6.33 14.23
C LYS A 248 -4.65 -6.39 13.52
N ILE A 249 -3.90 -5.33 13.63
CA ILE A 249 -2.52 -5.32 13.15
C ILE A 249 -1.69 -6.21 14.07
N GLN A 250 -0.89 -7.10 13.48
CA GLN A 250 0.07 -7.94 14.19
C GLN A 250 1.43 -7.84 13.52
N LEU A 251 2.42 -7.46 14.31
CA LEU A 251 3.82 -7.52 13.92
C LEU A 251 4.49 -8.67 14.69
N LEU A 252 4.90 -9.68 13.97
CA LEU A 252 5.45 -10.91 14.55
C LEU A 252 6.82 -11.19 13.96
N PRO A 253 7.79 -11.63 14.79
CA PRO A 253 9.05 -12.12 14.26
C PRO A 253 8.83 -13.43 13.50
N GLN A 254 9.55 -13.61 12.39
CA GLN A 254 9.44 -14.83 11.58
C GLN A 254 10.25 -15.98 12.19
N GLU A 255 9.56 -16.98 12.76
CA GLU A 255 10.17 -18.13 13.38
C GLU A 255 10.92 -19.07 12.39
N LEU A 256 10.57 -19.05 11.11
CA LEU A 256 11.20 -19.87 10.06
C LEU A 256 12.69 -19.59 9.87
N LEU A 257 13.13 -18.36 10.14
CA LEU A 257 14.54 -17.99 10.09
C LEU A 257 15.34 -18.49 11.31
N TRP A 258 14.64 -18.88 12.39
CA TRP A 258 15.29 -19.39 13.60
C TRP A 258 15.57 -20.90 13.54
N GLY A 259 14.84 -21.65 12.68
CA GLY A 259 14.91 -23.09 12.57
C GLY A 259 16.26 -23.65 12.12
N GLU A 260 16.94 -22.94 11.21
CA GLU A 260 18.25 -23.39 10.71
C GLU A 260 19.42 -22.99 11.62
N THR A 261 19.31 -21.94 12.41
CA THR A 261 20.40 -21.44 13.26
C THR A 261 20.21 -21.69 14.75
N ASN A 262 19.02 -22.11 15.18
CA ASN A 262 18.63 -22.29 16.59
C ASN A 262 18.94 -21.06 17.49
N ARG A 263 19.04 -19.87 16.88
CA ARG A 263 19.32 -18.60 17.58
C ARG A 263 18.14 -17.66 17.43
N LYS A 264 17.39 -17.46 18.51
CA LYS A 264 16.45 -16.34 18.60
C LYS A 264 17.20 -15.03 18.32
N PRO A 265 16.62 -14.11 17.55
CA PRO A 265 17.20 -12.77 17.43
C PRO A 265 17.36 -12.18 18.84
N THR A 266 18.46 -11.52 19.05
CA THR A 266 18.79 -10.94 20.35
C THR A 266 17.99 -9.67 20.62
N ASN A 267 17.55 -9.01 19.56
CA ASN A 267 16.67 -7.84 19.64
C ASN A 267 15.51 -8.05 18.70
N TYR A 268 14.29 -7.97 19.21
CA TYR A 268 13.09 -8.07 18.40
C TYR A 268 11.90 -7.33 19.02
N LEU A 269 10.91 -7.07 18.19
CA LEU A 269 9.67 -6.38 18.53
C LEU A 269 8.50 -7.30 18.18
N GLU A 270 7.55 -7.44 19.11
CA GLU A 270 6.23 -8.00 18.84
C GLU A 270 5.20 -6.89 19.09
N GLY A 271 4.23 -6.79 18.21
CA GLY A 271 3.18 -5.77 18.34
C GLY A 271 1.83 -6.32 17.95
N LYS A 272 0.81 -6.01 18.75
CA LYS A 272 -0.60 -6.26 18.43
C LYS A 272 -1.37 -4.99 18.66
N VAL A 273 -2.13 -4.55 17.66
CA VAL A 273 -3.01 -3.38 17.74
C VAL A 273 -4.40 -3.81 17.33
N GLN A 274 -5.40 -3.55 18.15
CA GLN A 274 -6.75 -3.98 17.86
C GLN A 274 -7.38 -3.11 16.76
N THR A 275 -7.23 -1.80 16.85
CA THR A 275 -7.76 -0.87 15.84
C THR A 275 -6.87 0.33 15.67
N VAL A 276 -6.74 0.77 14.42
CA VAL A 276 -6.23 2.10 14.04
C VAL A 276 -7.31 2.78 13.24
N GLU A 277 -7.67 3.99 13.65
CA GLU A 277 -8.65 4.82 12.97
C GLU A 277 -8.07 6.19 12.67
N ILE A 278 -8.18 6.64 11.42
CA ILE A 278 -7.75 7.95 10.97
C ILE A 278 -8.94 8.65 10.34
N GLN A 279 -9.33 9.79 10.88
CA GLN A 279 -10.52 10.54 10.44
C GLN A 279 -10.14 11.92 9.90
N GLY A 280 -10.97 12.43 8.99
CA GLY A 280 -10.80 13.75 8.39
C GLY A 280 -9.58 13.81 7.50
N ILE A 281 -9.34 12.72 6.75
CA ILE A 281 -8.21 12.60 5.83
C ILE A 281 -8.45 13.52 4.65
N HIS A 282 -7.41 14.27 4.30
CA HIS A 282 -7.38 15.10 3.12
C HIS A 282 -6.04 14.96 2.41
N PHE A 283 -6.09 14.55 1.16
CA PHE A 283 -4.94 14.54 0.26
C PHE A 283 -4.96 15.81 -0.59
N ARG A 284 -3.83 16.47 -0.66
CA ARG A 284 -3.62 17.63 -1.51
C ARG A 284 -2.32 17.44 -2.30
N ARG A 285 -2.40 17.70 -3.60
CA ARG A 285 -1.22 17.77 -4.46
C ARG A 285 -1.03 19.22 -4.90
N GLU A 286 0.16 19.74 -4.70
CA GLU A 286 0.52 21.11 -5.03
C GLU A 286 1.96 21.12 -5.56
N ASP A 287 2.17 21.68 -6.74
CA ASP A 287 3.49 21.73 -7.41
C ASP A 287 4.23 20.37 -7.46
N ALA A 288 3.49 19.31 -7.83
CA ALA A 288 3.95 17.92 -7.83
C ALA A 288 4.29 17.32 -6.44
N LEU A 289 4.07 18.04 -5.35
CA LEU A 289 4.27 17.58 -3.97
C LEU A 289 2.96 17.04 -3.38
N ASN A 290 3.05 15.93 -2.67
CA ASN A 290 1.90 15.28 -2.05
C ASN A 290 1.85 15.63 -0.56
N TYR A 291 0.71 16.09 -0.08
CA TYR A 291 0.43 16.45 1.30
C TYR A 291 -0.69 15.58 1.85
N LEU A 292 -0.50 15.08 3.05
CA LEU A 292 -1.50 14.32 3.78
C LEU A 292 -1.86 15.07 5.07
N SER A 293 -3.12 15.36 5.28
CA SER A 293 -3.61 15.85 6.57
C SER A 293 -4.70 14.96 7.12
N ALA A 294 -4.78 14.87 8.44
CA ALA A 294 -5.85 14.16 9.14
C ALA A 294 -6.27 14.98 10.37
N ARG A 295 -7.54 14.85 10.76
CA ARG A 295 -8.06 15.50 11.96
C ARG A 295 -7.76 14.68 13.19
N ASN A 296 -8.05 13.40 13.15
CA ASN A 296 -7.85 12.47 14.27
C ASN A 296 -7.07 11.25 13.81
N PHE A 297 -6.15 10.81 14.65
CA PHE A 297 -5.47 9.52 14.56
C PHE A 297 -5.64 8.80 15.90
N GLU A 298 -6.28 7.64 15.90
CA GLU A 298 -6.56 6.88 17.10
C GLU A 298 -6.04 5.45 17.00
N ILE A 299 -5.32 5.02 18.03
CA ILE A 299 -4.92 3.62 18.25
C ILE A 299 -5.57 3.15 19.54
N GLN A 300 -6.26 2.02 19.47
CA GLN A 300 -6.91 1.45 20.62
C GLN A 300 -6.47 0.02 20.89
N SER A 301 -6.28 -0.29 22.18
CA SER A 301 -5.99 -1.64 22.66
C SER A 301 -4.80 -2.29 21.96
N SER A 302 -3.61 -1.83 22.29
CA SER A 302 -2.37 -2.39 21.79
C SER A 302 -1.58 -3.12 22.87
N ASP A 303 -0.79 -4.11 22.45
CA ASP A 303 0.17 -4.87 23.27
C ASP A 303 1.50 -4.87 22.52
N ILE A 304 2.50 -4.22 23.07
CA ILE A 304 3.80 -4.03 22.45
C ILE A 304 4.86 -4.63 23.37
N LYS A 305 5.67 -5.55 22.82
CA LYS A 305 6.75 -6.22 23.52
C LYS A 305 8.07 -5.95 22.83
N VAL A 306 9.01 -5.39 23.55
CA VAL A 306 10.33 -5.05 23.08
C VAL A 306 11.34 -5.93 23.83
N TYR A 307 12.19 -6.62 23.08
CA TYR A 307 13.24 -7.47 23.60
C TYR A 307 14.59 -6.91 23.16
N ASP A 308 15.41 -6.42 24.11
CA ASP A 308 16.78 -5.94 23.89
C ASP A 308 17.77 -6.83 24.66
N LEU A 309 18.19 -7.89 24.02
CA LEU A 309 19.03 -8.92 24.63
C LEU A 309 20.53 -8.80 24.27
N THR A 310 20.95 -7.71 23.60
CA THR A 310 22.34 -7.52 23.12
C THR A 310 23.14 -6.44 23.83
N ARG A 311 22.58 -5.73 24.79
CA ARG A 311 23.20 -4.53 25.37
C ARG A 311 24.60 -4.76 25.97
N GLU A 312 24.94 -6.00 26.37
CA GLU A 312 26.28 -6.32 26.88
C GLU A 312 27.38 -6.29 25.80
N LYS A 313 27.04 -6.52 24.51
CA LYS A 313 28.02 -6.52 23.42
C LYS A 313 28.32 -5.13 22.86
N LYS A 314 27.41 -4.16 23.02
CA LYS A 314 27.56 -2.81 22.45
C LYS A 314 28.58 -1.95 23.21
N GLN A 315 28.86 -2.20 24.48
CA GLN A 315 29.91 -1.46 25.22
C GLN A 315 31.34 -1.76 24.77
N ALA A 316 31.53 -2.87 24.02
CA ALA A 316 32.87 -3.26 23.53
C ALA A 316 33.18 -2.70 22.13
N ASN A 317 32.21 -2.21 21.38
CA ASN A 317 32.37 -1.76 19.98
C ASN A 317 31.72 -0.39 19.71
N ALA A 318 31.92 0.58 20.60
CA ALA A 318 31.36 1.93 20.46
C ALA A 318 31.81 2.67 19.17
N ASP A 319 32.85 2.19 18.50
CA ASP A 319 33.36 2.81 17.26
C ASP A 319 32.66 2.31 15.98
N ALA A 320 31.82 1.27 16.06
CA ALA A 320 31.11 0.73 14.89
C ALA A 320 29.69 1.31 14.71
N ASP A 321 29.14 1.98 15.70
CA ASP A 321 27.76 2.53 15.69
C ASP A 321 27.63 3.88 14.95
N SER A 322 28.73 4.44 14.42
CA SER A 322 28.70 5.74 13.72
C SER A 322 28.15 5.68 12.27
N LEU A 323 27.73 4.51 11.79
CA LEU A 323 27.27 4.34 10.40
C LEU A 323 25.75 4.06 10.24
N VAL A 324 25.03 3.84 11.30
CA VAL A 324 23.56 3.88 11.24
C VAL A 324 23.15 5.32 11.49
N GLN A 325 23.16 6.15 10.44
CA GLN A 325 22.41 7.41 10.47
C GLN A 325 20.98 7.08 10.88
N ALA A 326 20.57 7.56 12.04
CA ALA A 326 19.18 7.47 12.47
C ALA A 326 18.34 8.21 11.41
N LEU A 327 17.64 7.46 10.56
CA LEU A 327 16.70 8.03 9.60
C LEU A 327 15.63 8.76 10.42
N SER A 328 15.43 10.04 10.13
CA SER A 328 14.31 10.78 10.72
C SER A 328 12.99 10.20 10.24
N LEU A 329 11.91 10.43 10.98
CA LEU A 329 10.58 10.04 10.53
C LEU A 329 10.23 10.69 9.18
N TYR A 330 10.74 11.92 8.95
CA TYR A 330 10.62 12.60 7.67
C TYR A 330 11.32 11.84 6.53
N ASP A 331 12.54 11.32 6.74
CA ASP A 331 13.27 10.57 5.72
C ASP A 331 12.49 9.31 5.26
N VAL A 332 11.71 8.72 6.16
CA VAL A 332 10.86 7.55 5.84
C VAL A 332 9.70 7.95 4.94
N ILE A 333 9.03 9.08 5.22
CA ILE A 333 7.83 9.51 4.49
C ILE A 333 8.14 10.33 3.24
N SER A 334 9.29 11.03 3.20
CA SER A 334 9.64 12.01 2.16
C SER A 334 9.69 11.45 0.74
N ARG A 335 9.83 10.13 0.61
CA ARG A 335 9.78 9.43 -0.69
C ARG A 335 8.40 9.43 -1.33
N VAL A 336 7.33 9.63 -0.53
CA VAL A 336 5.94 9.53 -0.98
C VAL A 336 5.17 10.80 -0.68
N LEU A 337 5.42 11.40 0.49
CA LEU A 337 4.70 12.57 1.00
C LEU A 337 5.67 13.67 1.34
N HIS A 338 5.37 14.90 0.92
CA HIS A 338 6.13 16.08 1.29
C HIS A 338 5.91 16.45 2.76
N SER A 339 4.70 16.31 3.25
CA SER A 339 4.42 16.47 4.69
C SER A 339 3.21 15.64 5.12
N ILE A 340 3.19 15.33 6.42
CA ILE A 340 2.04 14.76 7.12
C ILE A 340 1.67 15.68 8.26
N SER A 341 0.38 16.04 8.38
CA SER A 341 -0.15 16.77 9.52
C SER A 341 -1.31 16.03 10.16
N VAL A 342 -1.35 16.01 11.51
CA VAL A 342 -2.46 15.41 12.26
C VAL A 342 -2.83 16.35 13.43
N ASP A 343 -4.10 16.77 13.49
CA ASP A 343 -4.53 17.71 14.51
C ASP A 343 -4.49 17.08 15.91
N ARG A 344 -4.97 15.83 16.05
CA ARG A 344 -5.06 15.11 17.31
C ARG A 344 -4.67 13.65 17.17
N ILE A 345 -3.84 13.18 18.09
CA ILE A 345 -3.42 11.77 18.18
C ILE A 345 -3.83 11.26 19.56
N ARG A 346 -4.42 10.06 19.57
CA ARG A 346 -4.78 9.32 20.76
C ARG A 346 -4.32 7.87 20.65
N ILE A 347 -3.55 7.41 21.60
CA ILE A 347 -3.18 6.03 21.78
C ILE A 347 -3.65 5.62 23.16
N GLU A 348 -4.61 4.72 23.24
CA GLU A 348 -5.28 4.37 24.47
C GLU A 348 -5.22 2.86 24.74
N ARG A 349 -5.15 2.51 26.03
CA ARG A 349 -5.16 1.13 26.52
C ARG A 349 -4.04 0.29 25.90
N THR A 350 -2.83 0.82 25.89
CA THR A 350 -1.64 0.16 25.38
C THR A 350 -0.90 -0.55 26.52
N ALA A 351 -0.69 -1.86 26.39
CA ALA A 351 0.24 -2.58 27.24
C ALA A 351 1.65 -2.53 26.64
N LEU A 352 2.64 -2.16 27.44
CA LEU A 352 4.03 -2.10 27.04
C LEU A 352 4.84 -3.08 27.90
N HIS A 353 5.60 -3.96 27.26
CA HIS A 353 6.52 -4.89 27.90
C HIS A 353 7.92 -4.66 27.32
N TYR A 354 8.89 -4.50 28.18
CA TYR A 354 10.28 -4.32 27.80
C TYR A 354 11.17 -5.29 28.57
N SER A 355 11.88 -6.15 27.85
CA SER A 355 12.82 -7.11 28.41
C SER A 355 14.23 -6.75 27.96
N LEU A 356 15.13 -6.56 28.93
CA LEU A 356 16.49 -6.10 28.72
C LEU A 356 17.48 -7.10 29.29
N ALA A 357 18.48 -7.54 28.52
CA ALA A 357 19.62 -8.30 29.07
C ALA A 357 20.62 -7.35 29.74
N LEU A 358 20.87 -7.56 31.02
CA LEU A 358 21.83 -6.81 31.79
C LEU A 358 22.64 -7.79 32.70
N LYS A 359 23.97 -7.81 32.57
CA LYS A 359 24.87 -8.64 33.38
C LYS A 359 24.46 -10.12 33.42
N GLY A 360 24.10 -10.70 32.29
CA GLY A 360 23.70 -12.10 32.16
C GLY A 360 22.33 -12.44 32.74
N GLN A 361 21.53 -11.43 33.14
CA GLN A 361 20.17 -11.59 33.62
C GLN A 361 19.19 -10.80 32.74
N ILE A 362 17.93 -11.25 32.64
CA ILE A 362 16.87 -10.54 31.96
C ILE A 362 16.13 -9.69 33.00
N GLU A 363 16.12 -8.40 32.76
CA GLU A 363 15.35 -7.40 33.47
C GLU A 363 14.04 -7.13 32.74
N ASP A 364 12.92 -7.23 33.44
CA ASP A 364 11.59 -7.08 32.85
C ASP A 364 10.88 -5.84 33.37
N PHE A 365 10.33 -5.05 32.48
CA PHE A 365 9.51 -3.88 32.77
C PHE A 365 8.16 -4.02 32.09
N SER A 366 7.10 -3.69 32.80
CA SER A 366 5.72 -3.78 32.29
C SER A 366 4.93 -2.55 32.65
N ILE A 367 4.21 -2.02 31.70
CA ILE A 367 3.22 -0.95 31.85
C ILE A 367 1.91 -1.54 31.30
N PRO A 368 1.01 -2.04 32.15
CA PRO A 368 -0.23 -2.67 31.71
C PRO A 368 -1.18 -1.71 31.01
N GLU A 369 -1.12 -0.44 31.37
CA GLU A 369 -1.95 0.60 30.75
C GLU A 369 -1.14 1.88 30.54
N PHE A 370 -0.92 2.18 29.26
CA PHE A 370 -0.28 3.41 28.79
C PHE A 370 -1.22 4.14 27.85
N ASN A 371 -1.41 5.42 28.09
CA ASN A 371 -2.19 6.32 27.24
C ASN A 371 -1.30 7.47 26.77
N PHE A 372 -1.41 7.82 25.50
CA PHE A 372 -0.67 8.92 24.90
C PHE A 372 -1.62 9.81 24.10
N HIS A 373 -1.52 11.10 24.34
CA HIS A 373 -2.28 12.13 23.64
C HIS A 373 -1.32 13.16 23.09
N ALA A 374 -1.49 13.54 21.84
CA ALA A 374 -0.71 14.61 21.24
C ALA A 374 -1.58 15.50 20.34
N GLU A 375 -1.17 16.72 20.19
CA GLU A 375 -1.82 17.68 19.30
C GLU A 375 -0.82 18.31 18.35
N GLY A 376 -1.30 18.59 17.12
CA GLY A 376 -0.57 19.36 16.13
C GLY A 376 0.70 18.69 15.65
N LEU A 377 0.62 17.37 15.34
CA LEU A 377 1.72 16.69 14.64
C LEU A 377 1.92 17.33 13.26
N LEU A 378 3.14 17.72 12.96
CA LEU A 378 3.58 18.14 11.64
C LEU A 378 4.94 17.50 11.32
N ILE A 379 4.96 16.58 10.39
CA ILE A 379 6.18 15.95 9.89
C ILE A 379 6.50 16.60 8.55
N ASP A 380 7.62 17.32 8.49
CA ASP A 380 8.13 17.98 7.30
C ASP A 380 9.68 18.02 7.34
N SER A 381 10.27 18.70 6.39
CA SER A 381 11.72 18.83 6.26
C SER A 381 12.37 19.80 7.27
N LEU A 382 11.59 20.45 8.14
CA LEU A 382 12.10 21.51 9.03
C LEU A 382 12.68 20.97 10.35
N VAL A 383 12.30 19.74 10.74
CA VAL A 383 12.76 19.13 11.99
C VAL A 383 13.98 18.25 11.74
N ALA A 384 15.07 18.54 12.45
CA ALA A 384 16.32 17.78 12.33
C ALA A 384 16.19 16.37 12.94
N PRO A 385 16.96 15.40 12.42
CA PRO A 385 17.04 14.07 13.02
C PRO A 385 17.45 14.14 14.50
N GLY A 386 16.74 13.40 15.36
CA GLY A 386 16.94 13.42 16.83
C GLY A 386 16.11 14.47 17.57
N GLU A 387 15.35 15.29 16.86
CA GLU A 387 14.45 16.31 17.44
C GLU A 387 12.97 15.96 17.21
N GLU A 388 12.61 14.69 17.16
CA GLU A 388 11.27 14.19 16.78
C GLU A 388 10.15 14.70 17.70
N LEU A 389 10.46 15.12 18.92
CA LEU A 389 9.46 15.75 19.79
C LEU A 389 8.99 17.10 19.27
N ASN A 390 9.80 17.78 18.45
CA ASN A 390 9.44 19.06 17.84
C ASN A 390 8.38 18.91 16.72
N TYR A 391 8.09 17.71 16.27
CA TYR A 391 6.96 17.47 15.37
C TYR A 391 5.61 17.76 16.03
N PHE A 392 5.53 17.79 17.37
CA PHE A 392 4.27 17.95 18.10
C PHE A 392 4.16 19.34 18.73
N ARG A 393 2.95 19.90 18.72
CA ARG A 393 2.65 21.12 19.46
C ARG A 393 2.50 20.87 20.97
N SER A 394 1.87 19.77 21.34
CA SER A 394 1.74 19.32 22.72
C SER A 394 1.71 17.81 22.81
N ILE A 395 2.21 17.28 23.92
CA ILE A 395 2.23 15.86 24.24
C ILE A 395 1.82 15.69 25.69
N ALA A 396 0.94 14.73 25.94
CA ALA A 396 0.61 14.26 27.27
C ALA A 396 0.61 12.72 27.27
N PHE A 397 1.05 12.11 28.35
CA PHE A 397 0.99 10.67 28.53
C PHE A 397 0.66 10.29 29.97
N GLU A 398 0.02 9.15 30.12
CA GLU A 398 -0.32 8.57 31.40
C GLU A 398 0.05 7.07 31.39
N ALA A 399 0.67 6.61 32.46
CA ALA A 399 1.02 5.21 32.63
C ALA A 399 0.59 4.73 34.01
N ASN A 400 -0.15 3.63 34.04
CA ASN A 400 -0.69 3.06 35.28
C ASN A 400 -0.06 1.70 35.56
N ASP A 401 0.14 1.38 36.86
CA ASP A 401 0.62 0.12 37.38
C ASP A 401 1.97 -0.33 36.78
N ILE A 402 2.91 0.60 36.65
CA ILE A 402 4.26 0.29 36.12
C ILE A 402 4.98 -0.66 37.07
N GLN A 403 5.43 -1.78 36.56
CA GLN A 403 6.16 -2.80 37.31
C GLN A 403 7.52 -3.05 36.68
N GLY A 404 8.54 -3.23 37.55
CA GLY A 404 9.88 -3.58 37.09
C GLY A 404 10.57 -4.54 38.04
N ILE A 405 11.28 -5.50 37.47
CA ILE A 405 12.10 -6.46 38.19
C ILE A 405 13.54 -6.30 37.70
N MET A 406 14.39 -5.73 38.56
CA MET A 406 15.83 -5.58 38.35
C MET A 406 16.57 -6.70 39.06
N ARG A 407 16.69 -7.88 38.42
CA ARG A 407 17.33 -9.08 39.00
C ARG A 407 18.81 -8.86 39.30
N ALA A 408 19.53 -8.17 38.41
CA ALA A 408 20.95 -7.86 38.59
C ALA A 408 21.25 -6.99 39.83
N ARG A 409 20.25 -6.28 40.36
CA ARG A 409 20.35 -5.44 41.57
C ARG A 409 19.46 -5.93 42.70
N ASN A 410 18.74 -7.03 42.52
CA ASN A 410 17.76 -7.56 43.47
C ASN A 410 16.71 -6.55 43.92
N HIS A 411 16.23 -5.76 42.98
CA HIS A 411 15.21 -4.71 43.21
C HIS A 411 13.96 -5.03 42.45
N ARG A 412 12.82 -4.75 43.07
CA ARG A 412 11.51 -4.69 42.44
C ARG A 412 10.93 -3.31 42.72
N PHE A 413 10.33 -2.68 41.73
CA PHE A 413 9.59 -1.46 41.90
C PHE A 413 8.17 -1.60 41.35
N ASP A 414 7.26 -0.84 41.92
CA ASP A 414 5.86 -0.75 41.52
C ASP A 414 5.46 0.72 41.63
N ILE A 415 5.08 1.33 40.53
CA ILE A 415 4.64 2.71 40.46
C ILE A 415 3.19 2.71 40.01
N LYS A 416 2.27 3.11 40.88
CA LYS A 416 0.84 3.02 40.63
C LYS A 416 0.36 3.94 39.51
N ARG A 417 0.96 5.13 39.40
CA ARG A 417 0.61 6.09 38.35
C ARG A 417 1.80 6.96 38.01
N PHE A 418 2.01 7.18 36.73
CA PHE A 418 3.01 8.10 36.21
C PHE A 418 2.38 8.91 35.06
N GLY A 419 2.54 10.21 35.09
CA GLY A 419 1.98 11.16 34.15
C GLY A 419 1.27 12.26 34.90
N ASP A 420 1.38 13.42 34.42
CA ASP A 420 0.53 14.61 34.62
C ASP A 420 1.17 15.82 33.95
N GLU A 421 0.41 16.89 33.82
CA GLU A 421 0.91 18.19 33.35
C GLU A 421 2.06 18.77 34.21
N TYR A 422 2.38 18.15 35.35
CA TYR A 422 3.41 18.58 36.28
C TYR A 422 4.18 17.42 36.94
N GLY A 423 5.30 17.06 36.38
CA GLY A 423 6.46 16.56 37.12
C GLY A 423 6.40 15.17 37.73
N LEU A 424 7.44 14.38 37.45
CA LEU A 424 7.85 13.13 38.07
C LEU A 424 7.69 13.11 39.60
N ARG A 425 6.81 12.26 40.11
CA ARG A 425 6.86 11.80 41.49
C ARG A 425 7.32 10.37 41.57
N LEU A 426 8.61 10.15 41.69
CA LEU A 426 9.20 8.84 42.04
C LEU A 426 8.88 8.54 43.50
N VAL A 427 8.01 7.55 43.75
CA VAL A 427 7.86 6.93 45.07
C VAL A 427 8.63 5.65 45.08
N SER A 428 9.84 5.65 45.59
CA SER A 428 10.66 4.47 45.84
C SER A 428 10.18 3.82 47.15
N TYR A 429 9.72 2.56 47.06
CA TYR A 429 9.59 1.70 48.24
C TYR A 429 10.75 0.73 48.26
N ARG A 430 11.45 0.67 49.42
CA ARG A 430 12.45 -0.34 49.77
C ARG A 430 11.77 -1.62 50.22
#